data_69d1ab365317727c21561e682b8eca07
#
_entry.id   69d1ab365317727c21561e682b8eca07
#
_cell.length_a   1.000
_cell.length_b   1.000
_cell.length_c   1.000
_cell.angle_alpha   90.00
_cell.angle_beta   90.00
_cell.angle_gamma   90.00
#
_symmetry.space_group_name_H-M   'P 1'
#
loop_
_entity.id
_entity.type
_entity.pdbx_description
1 polymer ?
#
loop_
_entity_poly.entity_id
_entity_poly.type
_entity_poly.pdbx_seq_one_letter_code
_entity_poly.pdbx_strand_id
1 'polypeptide(L)'
;TGKKYLGVSCPTYTDFDQMMKETKPDKLIVTTVDGTHHEFIIKGMDYGADIITEKPLTTDEFKCQSILDAERRTGKKVIVTFNYRYAPHRLKIYELLRSGVIGTVTSADFHWYLDVYHGADYFRRWHRLRSNSGSLLVHKASHHFDLLNWWLDSEPQEVFAYGGLEVYGKNGAFRHTHCRT
;
A
#
# COMPACT_ATOMS: atom_id res chain seq x y z
N THR A 1 -6.67 -0.26 -24.46
CA THR A 1 -6.82 -1.26 -23.42
C THR A 1 -8.07 -1.04 -22.58
N GLY A 2 -8.45 0.19 -22.18
CA GLY A 2 -9.74 0.47 -21.53
C GLY A 2 -10.93 -0.01 -22.36
N LYS A 3 -10.90 0.20 -23.66
CA LYS A 3 -11.96 -0.25 -24.56
C LYS A 3 -12.18 -1.79 -24.53
N LYS A 4 -11.12 -2.57 -24.30
CA LYS A 4 -11.20 -4.04 -24.21
C LYS A 4 -12.00 -4.51 -22.99
N TYR A 5 -11.90 -3.82 -21.87
CA TYR A 5 -12.52 -4.23 -20.59
C TYR A 5 -13.80 -3.47 -20.28
N LEU A 6 -13.87 -2.21 -20.66
CA LEU A 6 -15.00 -1.32 -20.33
C LEU A 6 -16.00 -1.17 -21.49
N GLY A 7 -15.68 -1.69 -22.69
CA GLY A 7 -16.52 -1.53 -23.88
C GLY A 7 -16.57 -0.12 -24.46
N VAL A 8 -16.02 0.86 -23.76
CA VAL A 8 -16.00 2.27 -24.14
C VAL A 8 -14.59 2.81 -24.29
N SER A 9 -14.39 3.80 -25.15
CA SER A 9 -13.12 4.51 -25.25
C SER A 9 -13.07 5.57 -24.15
N CYS A 10 -12.06 5.47 -23.29
CA CYS A 10 -11.78 6.50 -22.29
C CYS A 10 -10.69 7.44 -22.79
N PRO A 11 -10.77 8.74 -22.51
CA PRO A 11 -9.68 9.67 -22.81
C PRO A 11 -8.42 9.26 -22.04
N THR A 12 -7.26 9.55 -22.62
CA THR A 12 -5.96 9.29 -22.01
C THR A 12 -5.15 10.57 -21.96
N TYR A 13 -4.47 10.79 -20.84
CA TYR A 13 -3.70 11.99 -20.59
C TYR A 13 -2.28 11.62 -20.17
N THR A 14 -1.33 12.46 -20.53
CA THR A 14 0.06 12.42 -20.04
C THR A 14 0.33 13.53 -19.01
N ASP A 15 -0.56 14.51 -18.95
CA ASP A 15 -0.53 15.60 -17.98
C ASP A 15 -1.65 15.41 -16.96
N PHE A 16 -1.26 15.37 -15.68
CA PHE A 16 -2.20 15.14 -14.58
C PHE A 16 -3.14 16.33 -14.37
N ASP A 17 -2.61 17.53 -14.42
CA ASP A 17 -3.39 18.75 -14.15
C ASP A 17 -4.42 18.99 -15.27
N GLN A 18 -4.03 18.69 -16.51
CA GLN A 18 -4.96 18.73 -17.65
C GLN A 18 -6.09 17.71 -17.46
N MET A 19 -5.75 16.47 -17.10
CA MET A 19 -6.74 15.42 -16.83
C MET A 19 -7.74 15.88 -15.76
N MET A 20 -7.27 16.37 -14.63
CA MET A 20 -8.15 16.79 -13.53
C MET A 20 -9.05 17.96 -13.89
N LYS A 21 -8.54 18.94 -14.64
CA LYS A 21 -9.31 20.11 -15.10
C LYS A 21 -10.41 19.76 -16.10
N GLU A 22 -10.11 18.85 -17.03
CA GLU A 22 -11.05 18.47 -18.09
C GLU A 22 -12.08 17.45 -17.62
N THR A 23 -11.68 16.48 -16.80
CA THR A 23 -12.57 15.38 -16.38
C THR A 23 -13.33 15.67 -15.08
N LYS A 24 -12.79 16.51 -14.20
CA LYS A 24 -13.34 16.86 -12.87
C LYS A 24 -13.92 15.66 -12.15
N PRO A 25 -13.12 14.62 -11.88
CA PRO A 25 -13.62 13.38 -11.32
C PRO A 25 -14.01 13.55 -9.84
N ASP A 26 -15.12 12.94 -9.42
CA ASP A 26 -15.48 12.86 -8.01
C ASP A 26 -14.52 12.00 -7.21
N LYS A 27 -13.91 11.00 -7.88
CA LYS A 27 -12.94 10.07 -7.27
C LYS A 27 -11.74 9.86 -8.18
N LEU A 28 -10.55 9.88 -7.59
CA LEU A 28 -9.29 9.57 -8.27
C LEU A 28 -8.72 8.27 -7.73
N ILE A 29 -8.37 7.35 -8.63
CA ILE A 29 -7.65 6.12 -8.27
C ILE A 29 -6.17 6.33 -8.54
N VAL A 30 -5.33 6.20 -7.48
CA VAL A 30 -3.86 6.35 -7.54
C VAL A 30 -3.20 4.99 -7.48
N THR A 31 -2.46 4.64 -8.54
CA THR A 31 -1.75 3.37 -8.70
C THR A 31 -0.33 3.58 -9.24
N THR A 32 0.28 4.67 -8.85
CA THR A 32 1.64 5.05 -9.27
C THR A 32 2.69 4.28 -8.46
N VAL A 33 3.96 4.63 -8.58
CA VAL A 33 5.02 4.09 -7.72
C VAL A 33 4.82 4.64 -6.30
N ASP A 34 4.93 3.79 -5.27
CA ASP A 34 4.61 4.10 -3.87
C ASP A 34 5.18 5.42 -3.37
N GLY A 35 6.45 5.70 -3.73
CA GLY A 35 7.13 6.94 -3.35
C GLY A 35 6.49 8.21 -3.88
N THR A 36 5.64 8.11 -4.92
CA THR A 36 4.94 9.23 -5.55
C THR A 36 3.46 9.32 -5.19
N HIS A 37 2.90 8.35 -4.46
CA HIS A 37 1.48 8.35 -4.10
C HIS A 37 1.05 9.67 -3.48
N HIS A 38 1.80 10.17 -2.51
CA HIS A 38 1.47 11.39 -1.76
C HIS A 38 1.27 12.61 -2.68
N GLU A 39 2.07 12.74 -3.74
CA GLU A 39 1.97 13.86 -4.67
C GLU A 39 0.62 13.87 -5.39
N PHE A 40 0.24 12.70 -5.95
CA PHE A 40 -1.02 12.58 -6.69
C PHE A 40 -2.25 12.56 -5.77
N ILE A 41 -2.12 12.02 -4.55
CA ILE A 41 -3.17 12.05 -3.53
C ILE A 41 -3.48 13.50 -3.16
N ILE A 42 -2.47 14.28 -2.78
CA ILE A 42 -2.62 15.67 -2.35
C ILE A 42 -3.19 16.53 -3.49
N LYS A 43 -2.58 16.43 -4.67
CA LYS A 43 -3.09 17.14 -5.86
C LYS A 43 -4.54 16.78 -6.19
N GLY A 44 -4.88 15.49 -6.14
CA GLY A 44 -6.25 15.03 -6.40
C GLY A 44 -7.25 15.63 -5.42
N MET A 45 -6.92 15.68 -4.13
CA MET A 45 -7.76 16.33 -3.12
C MET A 45 -7.88 17.85 -3.35
N ASP A 46 -6.80 18.52 -3.78
CA ASP A 46 -6.80 19.93 -4.12
C ASP A 46 -7.71 20.24 -5.32
N TYR A 47 -7.85 19.31 -6.27
CA TYR A 47 -8.83 19.38 -7.35
C TYR A 47 -10.25 19.00 -6.93
N GLY A 48 -10.47 18.61 -5.68
CA GLY A 48 -11.79 18.30 -5.13
C GLY A 48 -12.24 16.84 -5.26
N ALA A 49 -11.35 15.92 -5.61
CA ALA A 49 -11.66 14.50 -5.68
C ALA A 49 -11.42 13.79 -4.34
N ASP A 50 -12.23 12.78 -4.01
CA ASP A 50 -11.89 11.76 -3.03
C ASP A 50 -10.89 10.77 -3.64
N ILE A 51 -10.03 10.18 -2.81
CA ILE A 51 -8.94 9.36 -3.29
C ILE A 51 -9.13 7.89 -2.92
N ILE A 52 -8.88 7.02 -3.88
CA ILE A 52 -8.68 5.59 -3.66
C ILE A 52 -7.24 5.28 -4.08
N THR A 53 -6.39 4.85 -3.16
CA THR A 53 -4.98 4.60 -3.48
C THR A 53 -4.60 3.15 -3.25
N GLU A 54 -3.68 2.64 -4.08
CA GLU A 54 -3.00 1.38 -3.81
C GLU A 54 -2.19 1.46 -2.51
N LYS A 55 -1.98 0.30 -1.90
CA LYS A 55 -1.09 0.16 -0.76
C LYS A 55 0.41 0.18 -1.21
N PRO A 56 1.31 0.61 -0.37
CA PRO A 56 1.12 1.34 0.87
C PRO A 56 0.58 2.75 0.62
N LEU A 57 0.04 3.40 1.62
CA LEU A 57 -0.43 4.80 1.48
C LEU A 57 0.69 5.67 0.90
N THR A 58 1.89 5.56 1.44
CA THR A 58 3.13 6.17 0.96
C THR A 58 4.34 5.47 1.60
N THR A 59 5.53 6.04 1.51
CA THR A 59 6.80 5.39 1.85
C THR A 59 7.44 5.82 3.17
N ASP A 60 7.01 6.93 3.75
CA ASP A 60 7.54 7.48 5.00
C ASP A 60 6.52 8.33 5.77
N GLU A 61 6.84 8.63 7.03
CA GLU A 61 5.97 9.33 7.96
C GLU A 61 5.69 10.78 7.56
N PHE A 62 6.65 11.48 6.96
CA PHE A 62 6.47 12.88 6.56
C PHE A 62 5.46 13.00 5.41
N LYS A 63 5.52 12.09 4.45
CA LYS A 63 4.54 12.00 3.38
C LYS A 63 3.16 11.59 3.90
N CYS A 64 3.10 10.67 4.88
CA CYS A 64 1.85 10.34 5.55
C CYS A 64 1.24 11.58 6.20
N GLN A 65 2.04 12.33 6.96
CA GLN A 65 1.56 13.55 7.60
C GLN A 65 1.06 14.57 6.59
N SER A 66 1.76 14.75 5.48
CA SER A 66 1.34 15.66 4.40
C SER A 66 -0.03 15.28 3.80
N ILE A 67 -0.32 13.97 3.67
CA ILE A 67 -1.63 13.49 3.22
C ILE A 67 -2.71 13.80 4.27
N LEU A 68 -2.45 13.53 5.54
CA LEU A 68 -3.40 13.83 6.63
C LEU A 68 -3.72 15.33 6.73
N ASP A 69 -2.71 16.17 6.54
CA ASP A 69 -2.89 17.62 6.53
C ASP A 69 -3.72 18.09 5.34
N ALA A 70 -3.54 17.44 4.17
CA ALA A 70 -4.35 17.69 3.00
C ALA A 70 -5.80 17.23 3.20
N GLU A 71 -6.07 16.07 3.82
CA GLU A 71 -7.42 15.64 4.20
C GLU A 71 -8.12 16.67 5.09
N ARG A 72 -7.42 17.14 6.13
CA ARG A 72 -7.96 18.16 7.06
C ARG A 72 -8.26 19.46 6.34
N ARG A 73 -7.38 19.90 5.45
CA ARG A 73 -7.49 21.16 4.72
C ARG A 73 -8.59 21.14 3.67
N THR A 74 -8.72 20.03 2.93
CA THR A 74 -9.66 19.92 1.79
C THR A 74 -11.02 19.34 2.17
N GLY A 75 -11.12 18.64 3.30
CA GLY A 75 -12.29 17.88 3.71
C GLY A 75 -12.52 16.60 2.88
N LYS A 76 -11.58 16.26 1.98
CA LYS A 76 -11.64 15.06 1.13
C LYS A 76 -11.14 13.83 1.87
N LYS A 77 -11.45 12.64 1.36
CA LYS A 77 -11.13 11.36 2.00
C LYS A 77 -10.16 10.55 1.16
N VAL A 78 -9.28 9.81 1.86
CA VAL A 78 -8.38 8.83 1.26
C VAL A 78 -8.73 7.43 1.74
N ILE A 79 -8.91 6.50 0.81
CA ILE A 79 -9.12 5.08 1.07
C ILE A 79 -7.92 4.31 0.52
N VAL A 80 -7.24 3.57 1.39
CA VAL A 80 -6.15 2.67 0.97
C VAL A 80 -6.71 1.28 0.68
N THR A 81 -6.36 0.70 -0.47
CA THR A 81 -6.89 -0.60 -0.90
C THR A 81 -6.14 -1.77 -0.27
N PHE A 82 -6.43 -2.05 0.99
CA PHE A 82 -5.92 -3.25 1.66
C PHE A 82 -6.71 -4.50 1.24
N ASN A 83 -6.49 -4.94 0.01
CA ASN A 83 -7.23 -6.05 -0.61
C ASN A 83 -7.08 -7.39 0.10
N TYR A 84 -6.07 -7.56 0.96
CA TYR A 84 -5.91 -8.77 1.78
C TYR A 84 -7.09 -9.01 2.71
N ARG A 85 -7.76 -7.97 3.19
CA ARG A 85 -8.95 -8.09 4.04
C ARG A 85 -10.06 -8.89 3.37
N TYR A 86 -10.20 -8.82 2.05
CA TYR A 86 -11.32 -9.38 1.28
C TYR A 86 -11.12 -10.82 0.81
N ALA A 87 -10.00 -11.46 1.14
CA ALA A 87 -9.82 -12.89 0.87
C ALA A 87 -10.78 -13.71 1.78
N PRO A 88 -11.53 -14.70 1.24
CA PRO A 88 -12.59 -15.39 1.99
C PRO A 88 -12.15 -15.96 3.34
N HIS A 89 -10.96 -16.57 3.40
CA HIS A 89 -10.41 -17.10 4.66
C HIS A 89 -10.10 -16.02 5.69
N ARG A 90 -9.68 -14.83 5.25
CA ARG A 90 -9.36 -13.70 6.14
C ARG A 90 -10.62 -13.01 6.67
N LEU A 91 -11.64 -12.90 5.81
CA LEU A 91 -12.97 -12.48 6.24
C LEU A 91 -13.54 -13.44 7.27
N LYS A 92 -13.36 -14.77 7.07
CA LYS A 92 -13.84 -15.77 8.02
C LYS A 92 -13.16 -15.66 9.38
N ILE A 93 -11.85 -15.39 9.41
CA ILE A 93 -11.12 -15.11 10.67
C ILE A 93 -11.71 -13.87 11.34
N TYR A 94 -11.93 -12.79 10.60
CA TYR A 94 -12.54 -11.58 11.11
C TYR A 94 -13.91 -11.83 11.74
N GLU A 95 -14.80 -12.54 11.03
CA GLU A 95 -16.14 -12.92 11.53
C GLU A 95 -16.08 -13.71 12.84
N LEU A 96 -15.17 -14.72 12.91
CA LEU A 96 -15.01 -15.53 14.12
C LEU A 96 -14.51 -14.70 15.31
N LEU A 97 -13.54 -13.81 15.09
CA LEU A 97 -13.05 -12.91 16.13
C LEU A 97 -14.16 -11.97 16.62
N ARG A 98 -14.95 -11.38 15.70
CA ARG A 98 -16.05 -10.46 16.03
C ARG A 98 -17.24 -11.17 16.69
N SER A 99 -17.46 -12.44 16.40
CA SER A 99 -18.53 -13.22 17.04
C SER A 99 -18.28 -13.53 18.52
N GLY A 100 -17.05 -13.32 19.00
CA GLY A 100 -16.66 -13.63 20.38
C GLY A 100 -16.52 -15.13 20.66
N VAL A 101 -16.56 -16.00 19.65
CA VAL A 101 -16.52 -17.45 19.83
C VAL A 101 -15.25 -17.96 20.51
N ILE A 102 -14.16 -17.21 20.39
CA ILE A 102 -12.88 -17.52 21.09
C ILE A 102 -12.68 -16.69 22.37
N GLY A 103 -13.66 -15.87 22.76
CA GLY A 103 -13.54 -14.95 23.89
C GLY A 103 -12.64 -13.75 23.61
N THR A 104 -12.07 -13.20 24.66
CA THR A 104 -11.14 -12.06 24.57
C THR A 104 -9.79 -12.50 24.03
N VAL A 105 -9.31 -11.83 22.97
CA VAL A 105 -7.99 -12.07 22.42
C VAL A 105 -6.95 -11.40 23.32
N THR A 106 -6.02 -12.19 23.87
CA THR A 106 -4.95 -11.71 24.77
C THR A 106 -3.59 -11.64 24.10
N SER A 107 -3.39 -12.41 23.03
CA SER A 107 -2.15 -12.41 22.26
C SER A 107 -2.41 -12.88 20.83
N ALA A 108 -1.53 -12.49 19.91
CA ALA A 108 -1.52 -12.97 18.54
C ALA A 108 -0.09 -13.31 18.14
N ASP A 109 0.09 -14.46 17.49
CA ASP A 109 1.35 -14.88 16.89
C ASP A 109 1.15 -14.94 15.37
N PHE A 110 1.97 -14.18 14.63
CA PHE A 110 1.78 -14.00 13.19
C PHE A 110 3.11 -14.21 12.46
N HIS A 111 3.16 -15.25 11.63
CA HIS A 111 4.32 -15.56 10.79
C HIS A 111 3.97 -15.43 9.31
N TRP A 112 4.87 -14.84 8.54
CA TRP A 112 4.72 -14.78 7.11
C TRP A 112 6.04 -15.09 6.41
N TYR A 113 6.05 -16.18 5.67
CA TYR A 113 7.16 -16.59 4.82
C TYR A 113 6.86 -16.21 3.38
N LEU A 114 7.70 -15.38 2.79
CA LEU A 114 7.58 -14.98 1.41
C LEU A 114 8.45 -15.88 0.55
N ASP A 115 7.85 -16.61 -0.39
CA ASP A 115 8.60 -17.49 -1.28
C ASP A 115 9.55 -16.71 -2.20
N VAL A 116 10.55 -17.42 -2.75
CA VAL A 116 11.57 -16.83 -3.61
C VAL A 116 10.97 -16.28 -4.91
N TYR A 117 9.90 -16.88 -5.41
CA TYR A 117 9.26 -16.48 -6.65
C TYR A 117 8.68 -15.08 -6.57
N HIS A 118 7.96 -14.79 -5.50
CA HIS A 118 7.40 -13.48 -5.22
C HIS A 118 8.41 -12.54 -4.57
N GLY A 119 9.22 -13.07 -3.64
CA GLY A 119 10.20 -12.29 -2.88
C GLY A 119 11.33 -11.71 -3.73
N ALA A 120 11.80 -12.43 -4.75
CA ALA A 120 12.89 -11.98 -5.60
C ALA A 120 12.62 -10.65 -6.32
N ASP A 121 11.38 -10.35 -6.65
CA ASP A 121 11.01 -9.08 -7.31
C ASP A 121 11.35 -7.84 -6.45
N TYR A 122 11.29 -7.97 -5.13
CA TYR A 122 11.65 -6.88 -4.21
C TYR A 122 13.15 -6.54 -4.22
N PHE A 123 13.96 -7.38 -4.83
CA PHE A 123 15.41 -7.16 -4.93
C PHE A 123 15.88 -6.98 -6.37
N ARG A 124 15.00 -7.12 -7.38
CA ARG A 124 15.34 -7.01 -8.80
C ARG A 124 14.67 -5.82 -9.49
N ARG A 125 13.42 -5.52 -9.15
CA ARG A 125 12.62 -4.50 -9.82
C ARG A 125 12.71 -3.14 -9.12
N TRP A 126 11.83 -2.22 -9.44
CA TRP A 126 11.78 -0.88 -8.86
C TRP A 126 11.63 -0.87 -7.33
N HIS A 127 11.03 -1.91 -6.76
CA HIS A 127 10.86 -2.11 -5.33
C HIS A 127 12.18 -2.17 -4.55
N ARG A 128 13.29 -2.52 -5.20
CA ARG A 128 14.62 -2.61 -4.55
C ARG A 128 15.13 -1.27 -4.04
N LEU A 129 14.64 -0.18 -4.63
CA LEU A 129 15.02 1.17 -4.22
C LEU A 129 14.10 1.64 -3.10
N ARG A 130 14.70 1.94 -1.96
CA ARG A 130 13.96 2.42 -0.79
C ARG A 130 13.20 3.72 -1.07
N SER A 131 13.74 4.59 -1.91
CA SER A 131 13.06 5.81 -2.36
C SER A 131 11.72 5.53 -3.08
N ASN A 132 11.62 4.38 -3.75
CA ASN A 132 10.43 4.01 -4.49
C ASN A 132 9.39 3.28 -3.63
N SER A 133 9.84 2.38 -2.74
CA SER A 133 8.98 1.42 -2.03
C SER A 133 8.95 1.57 -0.50
N GLY A 134 9.79 2.43 0.07
CA GLY A 134 9.98 2.52 1.50
C GLY A 134 10.76 1.34 2.12
N SER A 135 10.70 0.19 1.56
CA SER A 135 11.38 -1.09 1.83
C SER A 135 10.38 -2.25 1.70
N LEU A 136 10.89 -3.47 1.79
CA LEU A 136 10.03 -4.67 1.87
C LEU A 136 9.05 -4.59 3.06
N LEU A 137 9.50 -4.04 4.18
CA LEU A 137 8.66 -3.88 5.37
C LEU A 137 7.49 -2.91 5.12
N VAL A 138 7.72 -1.78 4.46
CA VAL A 138 6.66 -0.82 4.12
C VAL A 138 5.80 -1.35 2.98
N HIS A 139 6.40 -1.73 1.86
CA HIS A 139 5.64 -2.11 0.67
C HIS A 139 4.83 -3.39 0.86
N LYS A 140 5.39 -4.43 1.50
CA LYS A 140 4.74 -5.74 1.65
C LYS A 140 4.10 -5.95 3.01
N ALA A 141 4.81 -5.67 4.10
CA ALA A 141 4.31 -5.98 5.42
C ALA A 141 3.21 -5.02 5.89
N SER A 142 2.97 -3.90 5.20
CA SER A 142 1.79 -3.04 5.43
C SER A 142 0.47 -3.83 5.42
N HIS A 143 0.33 -4.82 4.51
CA HIS A 143 -0.81 -5.74 4.53
C HIS A 143 -0.94 -6.54 5.82
N HIS A 144 0.18 -6.95 6.42
CA HIS A 144 0.18 -7.79 7.61
C HIS A 144 -0.14 -6.98 8.86
N PHE A 145 0.42 -5.79 8.98
CA PHE A 145 0.06 -4.84 10.04
C PHE A 145 -1.41 -4.42 9.95
N ASP A 146 -1.88 -4.14 8.75
CA ASP A 146 -3.28 -3.83 8.49
C ASP A 146 -4.22 -4.97 8.90
N LEU A 147 -3.88 -6.22 8.56
CA LEU A 147 -4.67 -7.38 8.96
C LEU A 147 -4.74 -7.55 10.47
N LEU A 148 -3.61 -7.40 11.17
CA LEU A 148 -3.57 -7.50 12.63
C LEU A 148 -4.43 -6.43 13.29
N ASN A 149 -4.25 -5.17 12.90
CA ASN A 149 -5.04 -4.08 13.44
C ASN A 149 -6.54 -4.29 13.18
N TRP A 150 -6.89 -4.71 11.97
CA TRP A 150 -8.29 -4.97 11.59
C TRP A 150 -8.90 -6.18 12.31
N TRP A 151 -8.16 -7.28 12.44
CA TRP A 151 -8.63 -8.48 13.13
C TRP A 151 -8.80 -8.25 14.64
N LEU A 152 -7.84 -7.56 15.25
CA LEU A 152 -7.81 -7.33 16.69
C LEU A 152 -8.63 -6.10 17.12
N ASP A 153 -9.00 -5.23 16.17
CA ASP A 153 -9.63 -3.93 16.44
C ASP A 153 -8.81 -3.08 17.42
N SER A 154 -7.53 -3.05 17.18
CA SER A 154 -6.55 -2.44 18.09
C SER A 154 -5.41 -1.83 17.31
N GLU A 155 -4.73 -0.90 17.95
CA GLU A 155 -3.53 -0.23 17.42
C GLU A 155 -2.32 -0.55 18.29
N PRO A 156 -1.11 -0.70 17.71
CA PRO A 156 0.09 -0.94 18.47
C PRO A 156 0.44 0.28 19.33
N GLN A 157 0.74 0.06 20.60
CA GLN A 157 1.19 1.11 21.52
C GLN A 157 2.72 1.22 21.55
N GLU A 158 3.40 0.06 21.49
CA GLU A 158 4.85 -0.03 21.49
C GLU A 158 5.30 -1.05 20.45
N VAL A 159 6.44 -0.80 19.84
CA VAL A 159 7.06 -1.70 18.86
C VAL A 159 8.51 -1.92 19.21
N PHE A 160 8.91 -3.19 19.26
CA PHE A 160 10.30 -3.59 19.37
C PHE A 160 10.62 -4.52 18.19
N ALA A 161 11.71 -4.27 17.46
CA ALA A 161 12.01 -5.01 16.24
C ALA A 161 13.49 -5.33 16.08
N TYR A 162 13.77 -6.55 15.63
CA TYR A 162 15.04 -6.94 15.07
C TYR A 162 14.92 -7.27 13.60
N GLY A 163 15.95 -6.99 12.83
CA GLY A 163 16.01 -7.34 11.42
C GLY A 163 17.42 -7.70 10.99
N GLY A 164 17.53 -8.60 10.02
CA GLY A 164 18.78 -9.02 9.41
C GLY A 164 18.66 -9.12 7.90
N LEU A 165 19.78 -9.05 7.20
CA LEU A 165 19.87 -9.26 5.75
C LEU A 165 20.91 -10.35 5.49
N GLU A 166 20.44 -11.61 5.38
CA GLU A 166 21.31 -12.78 5.34
C GLU A 166 21.64 -13.22 3.90
N VAL A 167 20.67 -13.21 3.00
CA VAL A 167 20.78 -13.81 1.66
C VAL A 167 20.83 -12.79 0.55
N TYR A 168 20.03 -11.73 0.63
CA TYR A 168 19.89 -10.73 -0.43
C TYR A 168 20.73 -9.47 -0.20
N GLY A 169 20.76 -8.60 -1.20
CA GLY A 169 21.48 -7.32 -1.13
C GLY A 169 22.99 -7.52 -1.06
N LYS A 170 23.64 -6.81 -0.16
CA LYS A 170 25.11 -6.82 -0.01
C LYS A 170 25.67 -8.19 0.40
N ASN A 171 24.87 -9.03 1.03
CA ASN A 171 25.26 -10.36 1.51
C ASN A 171 25.01 -11.47 0.48
N GLY A 172 24.30 -11.16 -0.60
CA GLY A 172 24.00 -12.14 -1.63
C GLY A 172 25.23 -12.60 -2.42
N ALA A 173 25.38 -13.90 -2.61
CA ALA A 173 26.45 -14.51 -3.40
C ALA A 173 26.43 -14.02 -4.87
N PHE A 174 25.26 -13.65 -5.36
CA PHE A 174 25.04 -13.18 -6.73
C PHE A 174 24.69 -11.69 -6.78
N ARG A 175 25.24 -10.89 -5.87
CA ARG A 175 25.03 -9.44 -5.93
C ARG A 175 25.59 -8.88 -7.23
N HIS A 176 24.74 -8.24 -8.01
CA HIS A 176 25.14 -7.52 -9.20
C HIS A 176 24.81 -6.05 -9.03
N THR A 177 25.67 -5.19 -9.57
CA THR A 177 25.43 -3.75 -9.64
C THR A 177 24.31 -3.38 -10.61
N HIS A 178 23.94 -4.32 -11.49
CA HIS A 178 22.89 -4.15 -12.50
C HIS A 178 21.90 -5.32 -12.46
N CYS A 179 20.63 -5.02 -12.72
CA CYS A 179 19.62 -6.02 -12.93
C CYS A 179 19.94 -6.74 -14.25
N ARG A 180 20.24 -8.03 -14.20
CA ARG A 180 20.19 -8.86 -15.39
C ARG A 180 18.75 -9.32 -15.55
N THR A 181 18.11 -8.85 -16.64
CA THR A 181 16.81 -9.33 -17.10
C THR A 181 16.88 -10.79 -17.44
#